data_7cb11e3c50096fbbf4b238a5b620c46b
#
_entry.id   7cb11e3c50096fbbf4b238a5b620c46b
#
_cell.length_a   1.000
_cell.length_b   1.000
_cell.length_c   1.000
_cell.angle_alpha   90.00
_cell.angle_beta   90.00
_cell.angle_gamma   90.00
#
_symmetry.space_group_name_H-M   'P 1'
#
loop_
_entity.id
_entity.type
_entity.pdbx_description
1 polymer ?
#
loop_
_entity_poly.entity_id
_entity_poly.type
_entity_poly.pdbx_seq_one_letter_code
_entity_poly.pdbx_strand_id
1 'polypeptide(L)'
;LGTVPKGTSKRIRSKAKINEKRIDQIEKKVKHDVIAFLTTISEYAGPPARFLHQGLTSSDILDTAFNVQLKQSSVIIEKELLNLLKSLKKIAIKHKNTPCIGRSHGIHAEPTTFGVKMASFYAEFQRNHKRFLKAIEEINICAISGAVGNYANIDPRVEQHVAKKLGMKAETISTQIIPRDRHAFYFSVLGII
;
A
#
# COMPACT_ATOMS: atom_id res chain seq x y z
N LEU A 1 -13.25 17.92 17.21
CA LEU A 1 -13.53 19.21 16.56
C LEU A 1 -14.98 19.69 16.78
N GLY A 2 -15.91 18.81 17.15
CA GLY A 2 -17.30 19.17 17.46
C GLY A 2 -18.26 19.26 16.26
N THR A 3 -17.76 19.18 15.03
CA THR A 3 -18.58 19.21 13.80
C THR A 3 -19.44 17.96 13.60
N VAL A 4 -19.01 16.84 14.17
CA VAL A 4 -19.72 15.55 14.10
C VAL A 4 -20.14 15.14 15.52
N PRO A 5 -21.43 14.80 15.79
CA PRO A 5 -21.89 14.39 17.11
C PRO A 5 -21.12 13.18 17.65
N LYS A 6 -20.86 13.17 18.95
CA LYS A 6 -20.17 12.05 19.60
C LYS A 6 -20.90 10.72 19.35
N GLY A 7 -20.16 9.66 19.08
CA GLY A 7 -20.69 8.32 18.83
C GLY A 7 -21.20 8.07 17.40
N THR A 8 -21.20 9.06 16.50
CA THR A 8 -21.63 8.90 15.10
C THR A 8 -20.83 7.79 14.38
N SER A 9 -19.52 7.79 14.49
CA SER A 9 -18.65 6.74 13.88
C SER A 9 -19.00 5.34 14.40
N LYS A 10 -19.26 5.18 15.70
CA LYS A 10 -19.66 3.89 16.28
C LYS A 10 -21.02 3.43 15.72
N ARG A 11 -21.99 4.34 15.62
CA ARG A 11 -23.32 4.05 15.06
C ARG A 11 -23.27 3.66 13.59
N ILE A 12 -22.46 4.36 12.79
CA ILE A 12 -22.26 4.01 11.37
C ILE A 12 -21.61 2.63 11.28
N ARG A 13 -20.49 2.41 11.96
CA ARG A 13 -19.74 1.15 11.91
C ARG A 13 -20.57 -0.07 12.31
N SER A 14 -21.46 0.07 13.29
CA SER A 14 -22.30 -1.04 13.77
C SER A 14 -23.39 -1.46 12.77
N LYS A 15 -23.75 -0.59 11.82
CA LYS A 15 -24.83 -0.83 10.86
C LYS A 15 -24.34 -0.92 9.40
N ALA A 16 -23.18 -0.34 9.09
CA ALA A 16 -22.64 -0.33 7.74
C ALA A 16 -22.44 -1.76 7.23
N LYS A 17 -22.86 -1.99 5.99
CA LYS A 17 -22.64 -3.25 5.26
C LYS A 17 -22.12 -2.92 3.87
N ILE A 18 -21.18 -3.73 3.40
CA ILE A 18 -20.71 -3.68 2.01
C ILE A 18 -21.59 -4.62 1.20
N ASN A 19 -22.17 -4.10 0.12
CA ASN A 19 -22.97 -4.87 -0.82
C ASN A 19 -22.55 -4.49 -2.24
N GLU A 20 -21.64 -5.26 -2.81
CA GLU A 20 -21.03 -5.01 -4.12
C GLU A 20 -22.10 -4.88 -5.20
N LYS A 21 -23.06 -5.81 -5.26
CA LYS A 21 -24.16 -5.75 -6.26
C LYS A 21 -24.96 -4.45 -6.16
N ARG A 22 -25.16 -3.95 -4.93
CA ARG A 22 -25.88 -2.69 -4.71
C ARG A 22 -25.04 -1.50 -5.14
N ILE A 23 -23.73 -1.51 -4.86
CA ILE A 23 -22.78 -0.49 -5.30
C ILE A 23 -22.82 -0.40 -6.84
N ASP A 24 -22.68 -1.52 -7.55
CA ASP A 24 -22.71 -1.58 -9.02
C ASP A 24 -24.03 -1.01 -9.60
N GLN A 25 -25.16 -1.34 -8.97
CA GLN A 25 -26.47 -0.81 -9.41
C GLN A 25 -26.55 0.71 -9.27
N ILE A 26 -26.03 1.25 -8.19
CA ILE A 26 -26.04 2.70 -7.93
C ILE A 26 -25.04 3.38 -8.88
N GLU A 27 -23.84 2.83 -9.03
CA GLU A 27 -22.78 3.39 -9.87
C GLU A 27 -23.21 3.50 -11.34
N LYS A 28 -23.93 2.51 -11.86
CA LYS A 28 -24.53 2.59 -13.22
C LYS A 28 -25.41 3.82 -13.43
N LYS A 29 -26.04 4.33 -12.35
CA LYS A 29 -26.91 5.51 -12.38
C LYS A 29 -26.13 6.80 -12.15
N VAL A 30 -25.31 6.83 -11.07
CA VAL A 30 -24.64 8.07 -10.63
C VAL A 30 -23.31 8.30 -11.35
N LYS A 31 -22.75 7.27 -12.02
CA LYS A 31 -21.46 7.31 -12.76
C LYS A 31 -20.29 7.77 -11.87
N HIS A 32 -20.30 7.37 -10.58
CA HIS A 32 -19.28 7.74 -9.62
C HIS A 32 -19.17 6.66 -8.52
N ASP A 33 -18.01 6.05 -8.44
CA ASP A 33 -17.69 4.91 -7.54
C ASP A 33 -17.85 5.23 -6.06
N VAL A 34 -17.18 6.29 -5.58
CA VAL A 34 -17.23 6.67 -4.15
C VAL A 34 -18.63 7.09 -3.73
N ILE A 35 -19.38 7.81 -4.58
CA ILE A 35 -20.78 8.17 -4.30
C ILE A 35 -21.65 6.91 -4.23
N ALA A 36 -21.46 5.95 -5.12
CA ALA A 36 -22.19 4.68 -5.07
C ALA A 36 -21.91 3.90 -3.79
N PHE A 37 -20.63 3.81 -3.40
CA PHE A 37 -20.21 3.19 -2.14
C PHE A 37 -20.84 3.88 -0.93
N LEU A 38 -20.73 5.21 -0.83
CA LEU A 38 -21.27 5.99 0.29
C LEU A 38 -22.79 5.89 0.36
N THR A 39 -23.47 5.90 -0.77
CA THR A 39 -24.94 5.73 -0.84
C THR A 39 -25.34 4.36 -0.29
N THR A 40 -24.65 3.31 -0.71
CA THR A 40 -24.88 1.95 -0.18
C THR A 40 -24.69 1.90 1.33
N ILE A 41 -23.59 2.47 1.84
CA ILE A 41 -23.37 2.53 3.30
C ILE A 41 -24.50 3.33 3.99
N SER A 42 -24.97 4.41 3.40
CA SER A 42 -26.04 5.25 3.95
C SER A 42 -27.38 4.53 4.05
N GLU A 43 -27.70 3.68 3.07
CA GLU A 43 -28.91 2.86 3.10
C GLU A 43 -28.98 1.95 4.34
N TYR A 44 -27.81 1.43 4.79
CA TYR A 44 -27.73 0.57 5.98
C TYR A 44 -27.55 1.37 7.29
N ALA A 45 -26.73 2.42 7.27
CA ALA A 45 -26.38 3.17 8.46
C ALA A 45 -27.45 4.20 8.88
N GLY A 46 -28.28 4.63 7.92
CA GLY A 46 -29.36 5.60 8.15
C GLY A 46 -28.86 7.04 8.41
N PRO A 47 -29.62 7.88 9.13
CA PRO A 47 -29.35 9.32 9.29
C PRO A 47 -27.92 9.70 9.74
N PRO A 48 -27.21 8.92 10.58
CA PRO A 48 -25.83 9.23 10.93
C PRO A 48 -24.88 9.27 9.74
N ALA A 49 -25.20 8.58 8.62
CA ALA A 49 -24.35 8.52 7.43
C ALA A 49 -24.17 9.87 6.72
N ARG A 50 -25.04 10.86 6.97
CA ARG A 50 -24.88 12.23 6.45
C ARG A 50 -23.55 12.90 6.84
N PHE A 51 -22.84 12.37 7.82
CA PHE A 51 -21.54 12.86 8.26
C PHE A 51 -20.37 12.13 7.59
N LEU A 52 -20.64 11.13 6.74
CA LEU A 52 -19.60 10.50 5.92
C LEU A 52 -19.13 11.47 4.85
N HIS A 53 -17.85 11.38 4.52
CA HIS A 53 -17.23 12.13 3.42
C HIS A 53 -17.32 13.67 3.55
N GLN A 54 -17.59 14.20 4.73
CA GLN A 54 -17.74 15.64 4.94
C GLN A 54 -16.38 16.35 4.76
N GLY A 55 -16.31 17.27 3.80
CA GLY A 55 -15.09 18.03 3.49
C GLY A 55 -14.01 17.24 2.70
N LEU A 56 -14.24 15.97 2.43
CA LEU A 56 -13.31 15.09 1.74
C LEU A 56 -13.50 15.13 0.22
N THR A 57 -12.47 14.76 -0.52
CA THR A 57 -12.57 14.33 -1.92
C THR A 57 -12.45 12.80 -2.02
N SER A 58 -12.89 12.24 -3.14
CA SER A 58 -12.82 10.79 -3.37
C SER A 58 -11.41 10.24 -3.20
N SER A 59 -10.41 10.95 -3.72
CA SER A 59 -9.00 10.53 -3.65
C SER A 59 -8.44 10.51 -2.22
N ASP A 60 -8.95 11.32 -1.30
CA ASP A 60 -8.56 11.23 0.12
C ASP A 60 -8.80 9.82 0.65
N ILE A 61 -9.91 9.20 0.23
CA ILE A 61 -10.26 7.84 0.64
C ILE A 61 -9.57 6.79 -0.24
N LEU A 62 -9.66 6.93 -1.57
CA LEU A 62 -9.14 5.93 -2.50
C LEU A 62 -7.62 5.77 -2.39
N ASP A 63 -6.88 6.87 -2.43
CA ASP A 63 -5.42 6.84 -2.38
C ASP A 63 -4.91 6.39 -1.00
N THR A 64 -5.54 6.88 0.07
CA THR A 64 -5.19 6.45 1.43
C THR A 64 -5.49 4.96 1.64
N ALA A 65 -6.65 4.47 1.17
CA ALA A 65 -7.01 3.07 1.25
C ALA A 65 -6.07 2.19 0.42
N PHE A 66 -5.71 2.64 -0.77
CA PHE A 66 -4.74 1.94 -1.63
C PHE A 66 -3.37 1.83 -0.96
N ASN A 67 -2.87 2.90 -0.37
CA ASN A 67 -1.61 2.87 0.37
C ASN A 67 -1.67 1.95 1.60
N VAL A 68 -2.82 1.86 2.28
CA VAL A 68 -3.03 0.88 3.36
C VAL A 68 -2.93 -0.55 2.81
N GLN A 69 -3.54 -0.82 1.66
CA GLN A 69 -3.47 -2.14 1.01
C GLN A 69 -2.03 -2.49 0.58
N LEU A 70 -1.31 -1.54 -0.03
CA LEU A 70 0.10 -1.72 -0.39
C LEU A 70 0.97 -1.99 0.85
N LYS A 71 0.75 -1.26 1.94
CA LYS A 71 1.44 -1.49 3.21
C LYS A 71 1.17 -2.89 3.77
N GLN A 72 -0.08 -3.35 3.75
CA GLN A 72 -0.45 -4.69 4.20
C GLN A 72 0.17 -5.78 3.32
N SER A 73 0.13 -5.61 2.00
CA SER A 73 0.78 -6.50 1.04
C SER A 73 2.29 -6.55 1.22
N SER A 74 2.90 -5.41 1.53
CA SER A 74 4.35 -5.30 1.77
C SER A 74 4.82 -6.16 2.94
N VAL A 75 4.02 -6.30 3.99
CA VAL A 75 4.35 -7.18 5.13
C VAL A 75 4.48 -8.63 4.68
N ILE A 76 3.60 -9.06 3.77
CA ILE A 76 3.61 -10.42 3.23
C ILE A 76 4.83 -10.61 2.32
N ILE A 77 5.07 -9.68 1.39
CA ILE A 77 6.18 -9.73 0.45
C ILE A 77 7.52 -9.71 1.19
N GLU A 78 7.70 -8.82 2.16
CA GLU A 78 8.93 -8.73 2.95
C GLU A 78 9.22 -10.04 3.69
N LYS A 79 8.21 -10.64 4.30
CA LYS A 79 8.35 -11.95 4.97
C LYS A 79 8.88 -13.02 4.01
N GLU A 80 8.34 -13.08 2.78
CA GLU A 80 8.77 -14.08 1.80
C GLU A 80 10.16 -13.77 1.23
N LEU A 81 10.54 -12.50 1.06
CA LEU A 81 11.91 -12.11 0.72
C LEU A 81 12.92 -12.54 1.79
N LEU A 82 12.59 -12.39 3.06
CA LEU A 82 13.43 -12.84 4.18
C LEU A 82 13.55 -14.38 4.21
N ASN A 83 12.47 -15.11 3.91
CA ASN A 83 12.48 -16.57 3.80
C ASN A 83 13.37 -17.02 2.63
N LEU A 84 13.27 -16.34 1.48
CA LEU A 84 14.13 -16.61 0.32
C LEU A 84 15.61 -16.36 0.65
N LEU A 85 15.94 -15.24 1.27
CA LEU A 85 17.30 -14.93 1.71
C LEU A 85 17.86 -16.01 2.66
N LYS A 86 17.07 -16.44 3.63
CA LYS A 86 17.46 -17.54 4.54
C LYS A 86 17.75 -18.83 3.79
N SER A 87 16.93 -19.16 2.80
CA SER A 87 17.09 -20.37 1.98
C SER A 87 18.33 -20.29 1.08
N LEU A 88 18.54 -19.17 0.40
CA LEU A 88 19.72 -18.94 -0.43
C LEU A 88 21.01 -19.00 0.39
N LYS A 89 21.05 -18.37 1.55
CA LYS A 89 22.19 -18.43 2.47
C LYS A 89 22.50 -19.87 2.90
N LYS A 90 21.47 -20.64 3.28
CA LYS A 90 21.62 -22.06 3.67
C LYS A 90 22.21 -22.89 2.54
N ILE A 91 21.69 -22.73 1.30
CA ILE A 91 22.16 -23.47 0.14
C ILE A 91 23.59 -23.06 -0.24
N ALA A 92 23.89 -21.76 -0.23
CA ALA A 92 25.23 -21.25 -0.51
C ALA A 92 26.28 -21.85 0.43
N ILE A 93 26.00 -21.88 1.74
CA ILE A 93 26.91 -22.46 2.73
C ILE A 93 27.03 -23.99 2.56
N LYS A 94 25.89 -24.69 2.37
CA LYS A 94 25.88 -26.16 2.19
C LYS A 94 26.74 -26.60 1.00
N HIS A 95 26.69 -25.85 -0.10
CA HIS A 95 27.33 -26.18 -1.35
C HIS A 95 28.57 -25.34 -1.64
N LYS A 96 29.17 -24.72 -0.63
CA LYS A 96 30.38 -23.87 -0.79
C LYS A 96 31.55 -24.57 -1.48
N ASN A 97 31.69 -25.89 -1.33
CA ASN A 97 32.74 -26.71 -1.89
C ASN A 97 32.24 -27.66 -3.01
N THR A 98 30.95 -27.57 -3.41
CA THR A 98 30.42 -28.41 -4.49
C THR A 98 30.85 -27.86 -5.83
N PRO A 99 31.75 -28.56 -6.60
CA PRO A 99 32.25 -28.06 -7.86
C PRO A 99 31.14 -27.92 -8.89
N CYS A 100 31.19 -26.85 -9.67
CA CYS A 100 30.40 -26.70 -10.88
C CYS A 100 31.20 -25.93 -11.93
N ILE A 101 30.81 -26.07 -13.19
CA ILE A 101 31.46 -25.34 -14.27
C ILE A 101 30.88 -23.93 -14.37
N GLY A 102 31.76 -22.92 -14.43
CA GLY A 102 31.42 -21.58 -14.88
C GLY A 102 31.20 -21.60 -16.39
N ARG A 103 30.36 -20.68 -16.89
CA ARG A 103 30.08 -20.52 -18.32
C ARG A 103 30.26 -19.08 -18.75
N SER A 104 30.87 -18.89 -19.90
CA SER A 104 31.04 -17.63 -20.61
C SER A 104 30.74 -17.83 -22.07
N HIS A 105 30.02 -16.91 -22.71
CA HIS A 105 29.60 -17.03 -24.11
C HIS A 105 28.86 -18.35 -24.45
N GLY A 106 28.15 -18.94 -23.47
CA GLY A 106 27.42 -20.20 -23.62
C GLY A 106 28.28 -21.47 -23.58
N ILE A 107 29.61 -21.35 -23.42
CA ILE A 107 30.57 -22.48 -23.34
C ILE A 107 31.15 -22.63 -21.93
N HIS A 108 31.85 -23.72 -21.68
CA HIS A 108 32.54 -23.96 -20.41
C HIS A 108 33.70 -22.96 -20.24
N ALA A 109 33.77 -22.38 -19.06
CA ALA A 109 34.85 -21.51 -18.60
C ALA A 109 35.54 -22.15 -17.37
N GLU A 110 36.02 -21.34 -16.43
CA GLU A 110 36.71 -21.84 -15.25
C GLU A 110 35.77 -22.59 -14.30
N PRO A 111 36.27 -23.58 -13.55
CA PRO A 111 35.54 -24.21 -12.45
C PRO A 111 35.21 -23.20 -11.35
N THR A 112 34.04 -23.34 -10.79
CA THR A 112 33.57 -22.58 -9.63
C THR A 112 32.85 -23.52 -8.68
N THR A 113 32.06 -22.98 -7.72
CA THR A 113 31.22 -23.80 -6.87
C THR A 113 29.76 -23.40 -6.97
N PHE A 114 28.86 -24.35 -6.75
CA PHE A 114 27.43 -24.07 -6.71
C PHE A 114 27.07 -23.10 -5.57
N GLY A 115 27.83 -23.16 -4.45
CA GLY A 115 27.67 -22.22 -3.35
C GLY A 115 27.96 -20.77 -3.74
N VAL A 116 28.99 -20.51 -4.57
CA VAL A 116 29.28 -19.15 -5.09
C VAL A 116 28.15 -18.65 -5.97
N LYS A 117 27.58 -19.51 -6.82
CA LYS A 117 26.39 -19.15 -7.63
C LYS A 117 25.19 -18.77 -6.75
N MET A 118 24.92 -19.52 -5.69
CA MET A 118 23.83 -19.19 -4.76
C MET A 118 24.12 -17.95 -3.93
N ALA A 119 25.39 -17.69 -3.59
CA ALA A 119 25.81 -16.48 -2.90
C ALA A 119 25.59 -15.21 -3.76
N SER A 120 25.75 -15.32 -5.07
CA SER A 120 25.43 -14.23 -6.00
C SER A 120 23.94 -13.84 -5.92
N PHE A 121 23.03 -14.82 -5.99
CA PHE A 121 21.59 -14.56 -5.82
C PHE A 121 21.27 -14.02 -4.42
N TYR A 122 21.91 -14.56 -3.38
CA TYR A 122 21.74 -14.01 -2.03
C TYR A 122 22.09 -12.52 -1.96
N ALA A 123 23.24 -12.13 -2.53
CA ALA A 123 23.67 -10.73 -2.55
C ALA A 123 22.71 -9.83 -3.36
N GLU A 124 22.16 -10.36 -4.46
CA GLU A 124 21.15 -9.66 -5.27
C GLU A 124 19.87 -9.41 -4.45
N PHE A 125 19.31 -10.46 -3.87
CA PHE A 125 18.07 -10.31 -3.06
C PHE A 125 18.28 -9.52 -1.77
N GLN A 126 19.49 -9.47 -1.20
CA GLN A 126 19.80 -8.52 -0.12
C GLN A 126 19.68 -7.07 -0.59
N ARG A 127 20.17 -6.75 -1.79
CA ARG A 127 20.02 -5.41 -2.36
C ARG A 127 18.56 -5.10 -2.67
N ASN A 128 17.81 -6.08 -3.17
CA ASN A 128 16.38 -5.94 -3.46
C ASN A 128 15.56 -5.71 -2.18
N HIS A 129 15.84 -6.44 -1.10
CA HIS A 129 15.19 -6.18 0.20
C HIS A 129 15.43 -4.75 0.68
N LYS A 130 16.66 -4.22 0.58
CA LYS A 130 16.96 -2.82 0.94
C LYS A 130 16.18 -1.81 0.09
N ARG A 131 16.03 -2.06 -1.23
CA ARG A 131 15.22 -1.23 -2.13
C ARG A 131 13.75 -1.29 -1.74
N PHE A 132 13.26 -2.48 -1.42
CA PHE A 132 11.87 -2.70 -1.05
C PHE A 132 11.51 -1.97 0.24
N LEU A 133 12.37 -1.97 1.27
CA LEU A 133 12.15 -1.19 2.49
C LEU A 133 11.98 0.31 2.20
N LYS A 134 12.79 0.87 1.30
CA LYS A 134 12.63 2.26 0.86
C LYS A 134 11.31 2.48 0.11
N ALA A 135 10.90 1.52 -0.72
CA ALA A 135 9.62 1.62 -1.43
C ALA A 135 8.42 1.59 -0.47
N ILE A 136 8.50 0.81 0.60
CA ILE A 136 7.48 0.80 1.67
C ILE A 136 7.39 2.17 2.36
N GLU A 137 8.52 2.83 2.62
CA GLU A 137 8.53 4.18 3.20
C GLU A 137 7.81 5.19 2.31
N GLU A 138 7.98 5.11 0.99
CA GLU A 138 7.35 6.01 0.02
C GLU A 138 5.82 5.88 -0.02
N ILE A 139 5.28 4.66 0.14
CA ILE A 139 3.82 4.45 0.13
C ILE A 139 3.20 4.51 1.53
N ASN A 140 3.99 4.68 2.60
CA ASN A 140 3.45 4.77 3.95
C ASN A 140 2.92 6.19 4.27
N ILE A 141 2.13 6.72 3.37
CA ILE A 141 1.61 8.10 3.34
C ILE A 141 0.09 8.06 3.20
N CYS A 142 -0.60 8.96 3.88
CA CYS A 142 -2.02 9.27 3.66
C CYS A 142 -2.20 10.75 3.31
N ALA A 143 -3.26 11.08 2.58
CA ALA A 143 -3.69 12.44 2.32
C ALA A 143 -5.19 12.57 2.60
N ILE A 144 -5.54 13.49 3.48
CA ILE A 144 -6.92 13.84 3.82
C ILE A 144 -7.00 15.37 3.81
N SER A 145 -6.84 15.94 2.63
CA SER A 145 -6.61 17.38 2.45
C SER A 145 -7.64 18.08 1.57
N GLY A 146 -8.65 17.34 1.08
CA GLY A 146 -9.75 17.86 0.28
C GLY A 146 -9.42 17.95 -1.22
N ALA A 147 -10.33 18.56 -1.99
CA ALA A 147 -10.36 18.49 -3.45
C ALA A 147 -9.11 19.01 -4.18
N VAL A 148 -8.35 19.89 -3.55
CA VAL A 148 -7.14 20.50 -4.15
C VAL A 148 -5.94 20.52 -3.18
N GLY A 149 -6.04 19.81 -2.06
CA GLY A 149 -4.95 19.71 -1.09
C GLY A 149 -4.74 20.92 -0.18
N ASN A 150 -5.67 21.86 -0.16
CA ASN A 150 -5.55 23.12 0.60
C ASN A 150 -6.36 23.18 1.90
N TYR A 151 -6.98 22.07 2.29
CA TYR A 151 -7.79 21.94 3.51
C TYR A 151 -8.96 22.93 3.61
N ALA A 152 -9.49 23.44 2.50
CA ALA A 152 -10.54 24.44 2.49
C ALA A 152 -11.79 24.03 3.30
N ASN A 153 -12.14 22.75 3.28
CA ASN A 153 -13.36 22.21 3.92
C ASN A 153 -13.07 21.15 5.00
N ILE A 154 -11.81 20.94 5.38
CA ILE A 154 -11.43 19.96 6.39
C ILE A 154 -10.28 20.50 7.25
N ASP A 155 -10.34 20.24 8.55
CA ASP A 155 -9.28 20.67 9.46
C ASP A 155 -8.04 19.76 9.31
N PRO A 156 -6.83 20.29 9.15
CA PRO A 156 -5.59 19.50 9.02
C PRO A 156 -5.37 18.49 10.15
N ARG A 157 -5.92 18.75 11.35
CA ARG A 157 -5.86 17.81 12.48
C ARG A 157 -6.57 16.49 12.20
N VAL A 158 -7.51 16.47 11.25
CA VAL A 158 -8.20 15.24 10.83
C VAL A 158 -7.21 14.32 10.11
N GLU A 159 -6.42 14.86 9.18
CA GLU A 159 -5.39 14.11 8.48
C GLU A 159 -4.35 13.54 9.44
N GLN A 160 -3.82 14.38 10.34
CA GLN A 160 -2.88 13.93 11.38
C GLN A 160 -3.45 12.81 12.25
N HIS A 161 -4.73 12.91 12.60
CA HIS A 161 -5.41 11.87 13.37
C HIS A 161 -5.53 10.56 12.59
N VAL A 162 -5.92 10.64 11.30
CA VAL A 162 -6.03 9.47 10.40
C VAL A 162 -4.65 8.83 10.21
N ALA A 163 -3.63 9.62 9.89
CA ALA A 163 -2.25 9.16 9.74
C ALA A 163 -1.79 8.37 10.98
N LYS A 164 -1.96 8.94 12.17
CA LYS A 164 -1.62 8.28 13.43
C LYS A 164 -2.40 6.98 13.63
N LYS A 165 -3.70 6.96 13.32
CA LYS A 165 -4.55 5.76 13.45
C LYS A 165 -4.17 4.63 12.51
N LEU A 166 -3.70 4.95 11.31
CA LEU A 166 -3.26 3.98 10.30
C LEU A 166 -1.76 3.62 10.43
N GLY A 167 -1.03 4.28 11.34
CA GLY A 167 0.42 4.12 11.45
C GLY A 167 1.14 4.57 10.18
N MET A 168 0.66 5.66 9.57
CA MET A 168 1.19 6.28 8.35
C MET A 168 1.65 7.70 8.64
N LYS A 169 2.29 8.34 7.67
CA LYS A 169 2.62 9.76 7.71
C LYS A 169 1.60 10.54 6.87
N ALA A 170 1.30 11.77 7.25
CA ALA A 170 0.58 12.68 6.39
C ALA A 170 1.47 13.10 5.21
N GLU A 171 0.88 13.26 4.02
CA GLU A 171 1.61 13.81 2.87
C GLU A 171 2.01 15.26 3.14
N THR A 172 3.25 15.59 2.79
CA THR A 172 3.78 16.95 3.03
C THR A 172 3.04 17.97 2.18
N ILE A 173 2.86 17.68 0.91
CA ILE A 173 2.12 18.51 -0.05
C ILE A 173 1.40 17.58 -1.02
N SER A 174 0.09 17.70 -1.05
CA SER A 174 -0.75 16.99 -2.03
C SER A 174 -1.55 18.01 -2.86
N THR A 175 -2.17 17.52 -3.91
CA THR A 175 -3.25 18.20 -4.63
C THR A 175 -4.56 17.48 -4.33
N GLN A 176 -5.30 17.05 -5.33
CA GLN A 176 -6.43 16.15 -5.14
C GLN A 176 -5.97 14.71 -4.82
N ILE A 177 -4.75 14.35 -5.20
CA ILE A 177 -4.21 12.99 -5.15
C ILE A 177 -2.87 12.95 -4.40
N ILE A 178 -2.50 11.79 -3.87
CA ILE A 178 -1.13 11.53 -3.46
C ILE A 178 -0.23 11.53 -4.71
N PRO A 179 0.96 12.17 -4.68
CA PRO A 179 1.89 12.19 -5.81
C PRO A 179 2.19 10.79 -6.35
N ARG A 180 2.05 10.61 -7.66
CA ARG A 180 2.10 9.27 -8.31
C ARG A 180 3.51 8.72 -8.48
N ASP A 181 4.54 9.55 -8.36
CA ASP A 181 5.94 9.11 -8.30
C ASP A 181 6.19 8.12 -7.15
N ARG A 182 5.51 8.26 -6.00
CA ARG A 182 5.57 7.32 -4.88
C ARG A 182 5.12 5.92 -5.28
N HIS A 183 3.98 5.82 -5.95
CA HIS A 183 3.47 4.55 -6.46
C HIS A 183 4.35 4.00 -7.58
N ALA A 184 4.80 4.87 -8.49
CA ALA A 184 5.71 4.48 -9.57
C ALA A 184 7.00 3.89 -9.02
N PHE A 185 7.60 4.51 -7.99
CA PHE A 185 8.79 3.97 -7.34
C PHE A 185 8.53 2.61 -6.70
N TYR A 186 7.42 2.45 -5.96
CA TYR A 186 7.06 1.19 -5.33
C TYR A 186 6.93 0.05 -6.35
N PHE A 187 6.17 0.27 -7.44
CA PHE A 187 5.97 -0.74 -8.48
C PHE A 187 7.23 -0.99 -9.31
N SER A 188 8.08 0.03 -9.54
CA SER A 188 9.38 -0.16 -10.18
C SER A 188 10.28 -1.08 -9.36
N VAL A 189 10.30 -0.92 -8.04
CA VAL A 189 11.06 -1.80 -7.15
C VAL A 189 10.52 -3.24 -7.18
N LEU A 190 9.20 -3.43 -7.22
CA LEU A 190 8.62 -4.77 -7.39
C LEU A 190 9.00 -5.38 -8.75
N GLY A 191 9.12 -4.58 -9.80
CA GLY A 191 9.56 -5.04 -11.12
C GLY A 191 11.04 -5.44 -11.19
N ILE A 192 11.86 -5.06 -10.19
CA ILE A 192 13.27 -5.45 -10.09
C ILE A 192 13.43 -6.77 -9.29
N ILE A 193 12.51 -7.09 -8.41
CA ILE A 193 12.51 -8.29 -7.57
C ILE A 193 12.10 -9.51 -8.35
#